data_b347d492da2dfabed89d9b7ad4222562
#
_entry.id   b347d492da2dfabed89d9b7ad4222562
#
_cell.length_a   1.000
_cell.length_b   1.000
_cell.length_c   1.000
_cell.angle_alpha   90.00
_cell.angle_beta   90.00
_cell.angle_gamma   90.00
#
_symmetry.space_group_name_H-M   'P 1'
#
loop_
_entity.id
_entity.type
_entity.pdbx_description
1 polymer ?
#
loop_
_entity_poly.entity_id
_entity_poly.type
_entity_poly.pdbx_seq_one_letter_code
_entity_poly.pdbx_strand_id
1 'polypeptide(L)'
;MRRFIFGLAFVTVSCGAMFPAKAEVDKIIHVCDRQERMCPEFRPRVKAPDGWTRDEAASLKYLASMFVPNGKRFGNAEVIIYAEGRYNKDRTELVQWVASSDRDWATTSGKNAKITTLPSVNPKVIINRYDNPSLKDQPIEVIAHYVDVDKDGNSYVVRLAVSGKNERAVLAAVPLLDKMIVGAKIP
;
A
#
# COMPACT_ATOMS: atom_id res chain seq x y z
N MET A 1 22.26 70.34 17.90
CA MET A 1 20.96 69.61 17.98
C MET A 1 21.04 68.42 17.03
N ARG A 2 21.25 67.19 17.59
CA ARG A 2 21.27 65.94 16.80
C ARG A 2 19.94 65.22 17.06
N ARG A 3 19.15 65.03 16.00
CA ARG A 3 17.89 64.23 16.03
C ARG A 3 18.25 62.78 15.73
N PHE A 4 18.00 61.90 16.71
CA PHE A 4 18.01 60.46 16.53
C PHE A 4 16.65 60.03 16.03
N ILE A 5 16.61 59.35 14.87
CA ILE A 5 15.44 58.68 14.32
C ILE A 5 15.55 57.23 14.71
N PHE A 6 14.65 56.73 15.60
CA PHE A 6 14.49 55.33 15.94
C PHE A 6 13.62 54.69 14.85
N GLY A 7 14.21 53.82 14.04
CA GLY A 7 13.50 52.98 13.12
C GLY A 7 12.95 51.74 13.86
N LEU A 8 11.63 51.61 13.94
CA LEU A 8 10.96 50.44 14.46
C LEU A 8 10.91 49.39 13.33
N ALA A 9 11.67 48.29 13.47
CA ALA A 9 11.58 47.14 12.57
C ALA A 9 10.42 46.24 13.01
N PHE A 10 9.38 46.20 12.22
CA PHE A 10 8.29 45.24 12.39
C PHE A 10 8.75 43.88 11.86
N VAL A 11 8.99 42.93 12.77
CA VAL A 11 9.19 41.54 12.42
C VAL A 11 7.80 40.87 12.31
N THR A 12 7.32 40.65 11.11
CA THR A 12 6.11 39.86 10.86
C THR A 12 6.48 38.39 10.96
N VAL A 13 6.13 37.76 12.09
CA VAL A 13 6.18 36.31 12.25
C VAL A 13 5.01 35.72 11.47
N SER A 14 5.26 35.19 10.28
CA SER A 14 4.31 34.36 9.54
C SER A 14 4.16 33.03 10.25
N CYS A 15 3.11 32.92 11.08
CA CYS A 15 2.65 31.65 11.62
C CYS A 15 2.02 30.85 10.47
N GLY A 16 2.84 30.05 9.77
CA GLY A 16 2.36 29.06 8.82
C GLY A 16 1.56 28.01 9.58
N ALA A 17 0.23 28.06 9.46
CA ALA A 17 -0.63 27.01 9.94
C ALA A 17 -0.26 25.69 9.19
N MET A 18 0.51 24.83 9.84
CA MET A 18 0.65 23.45 9.42
C MET A 18 -0.71 22.78 9.61
N PHE A 19 -1.52 22.73 8.56
CA PHE A 19 -2.66 21.86 8.54
C PHE A 19 -2.13 20.42 8.61
N PRO A 20 -2.56 19.61 9.61
CA PRO A 20 -2.23 18.19 9.59
C PRO A 20 -2.80 17.61 8.29
N ALA A 21 -1.93 17.02 7.47
CA ALA A 21 -2.36 16.29 6.30
C ALA A 21 -3.33 15.20 6.79
N LYS A 22 -4.64 15.41 6.59
CA LYS A 22 -5.65 14.40 6.86
C LYS A 22 -5.31 13.20 6.00
N ALA A 23 -4.93 12.10 6.64
CA ALA A 23 -4.84 10.83 5.98
C ALA A 23 -6.27 10.38 5.64
N GLU A 24 -6.75 10.72 4.45
CA GLU A 24 -8.02 10.20 3.93
C GLU A 24 -7.75 8.87 3.24
N VAL A 25 -8.41 7.83 3.70
CA VAL A 25 -8.56 6.59 2.95
C VAL A 25 -9.59 6.88 1.87
N ASP A 26 -9.20 6.76 0.62
CA ASP A 26 -10.14 6.85 -0.49
C ASP A 26 -11.01 5.59 -0.47
N LYS A 27 -12.19 5.66 0.13
CA LYS A 27 -13.18 4.59 0.02
C LYS A 27 -13.69 4.56 -1.42
N ILE A 28 -13.44 3.43 -2.07
CA ILE A 28 -13.96 3.16 -3.40
C ILE A 28 -15.06 2.14 -3.21
N ILE A 29 -16.27 2.52 -3.61
CA ILE A 29 -17.41 1.61 -3.59
C ILE A 29 -17.61 1.11 -5.02
N HIS A 30 -17.52 -0.20 -5.21
CA HIS A 30 -17.78 -0.83 -6.52
C HIS A 30 -18.71 -2.03 -6.36
N VAL A 31 -19.32 -2.44 -7.46
CA VAL A 31 -20.12 -3.66 -7.50
C VAL A 31 -19.17 -4.85 -7.57
N CYS A 32 -19.17 -5.67 -6.53
CA CYS A 32 -18.18 -6.75 -6.36
C CYS A 32 -18.67 -8.13 -6.75
N ASP A 33 -19.95 -8.29 -7.05
CA ASP A 33 -20.50 -9.58 -7.49
C ASP A 33 -21.71 -9.42 -8.44
N ARG A 34 -22.13 -10.54 -9.01
CA ARG A 34 -23.29 -10.58 -9.92
C ARG A 34 -24.64 -10.29 -9.24
N GLN A 35 -24.65 -10.14 -7.92
CA GLN A 35 -25.84 -9.82 -7.12
C GLN A 35 -25.91 -8.32 -6.80
N GLU A 36 -25.14 -7.50 -7.49
CA GLU A 36 -25.08 -6.04 -7.32
C GLU A 36 -24.73 -5.58 -5.90
N ARG A 37 -24.04 -6.45 -5.12
CA ARG A 37 -23.58 -6.06 -3.80
C ARG A 37 -22.47 -5.04 -3.91
N MET A 38 -22.61 -3.99 -3.11
CA MET A 38 -21.58 -2.94 -3.02
C MET A 38 -20.50 -3.39 -2.05
N CYS A 39 -19.26 -3.49 -2.56
CA CYS A 39 -18.09 -3.78 -1.74
C CYS A 39 -17.26 -2.52 -1.55
N PRO A 40 -17.02 -2.11 -0.31
CA PRO A 40 -16.05 -1.07 -0.05
C PRO A 40 -14.65 -1.63 -0.22
N GLU A 41 -13.93 -1.10 -1.18
CA GLU A 41 -12.47 -1.17 -1.24
C GLU A 41 -11.90 0.17 -0.84
N PHE A 42 -10.68 0.19 -0.34
CA PHE A 42 -10.03 1.46 -0.09
C PHE A 42 -8.54 1.38 -0.40
N ARG A 43 -8.00 2.52 -0.79
CA ARG A 43 -6.58 2.70 -1.00
C ARG A 43 -5.94 3.16 0.31
N PRO A 44 -5.12 2.33 0.97
CA PRO A 44 -4.39 2.80 2.13
C PRO A 44 -3.51 3.99 1.74
N ARG A 45 -3.53 5.05 2.55
CA ARG A 45 -2.58 6.14 2.41
C ARG A 45 -1.26 5.71 3.02
N VAL A 46 -0.41 5.24 2.15
CA VAL A 46 0.95 4.85 2.48
C VAL A 46 1.89 5.88 1.87
N LYS A 47 2.88 6.32 2.64
CA LYS A 47 3.93 7.19 2.13
C LYS A 47 4.82 6.41 1.16
N ALA A 48 5.16 7.01 0.04
CA ALA A 48 6.14 6.45 -0.87
C ALA A 48 7.48 6.26 -0.14
N PRO A 49 8.16 5.12 -0.31
CA PRO A 49 9.51 4.94 0.21
C PRO A 49 10.50 5.91 -0.44
N ASP A 50 11.64 6.14 0.20
CA ASP A 50 12.71 6.94 -0.38
C ASP A 50 13.17 6.35 -1.72
N GLY A 51 13.32 7.18 -2.73
CA GLY A 51 13.65 6.76 -4.09
C GLY A 51 12.46 6.26 -4.92
N TRP A 52 11.23 6.35 -4.39
CA TRP A 52 10.00 5.96 -5.07
C TRP A 52 9.01 7.11 -5.17
N THR A 53 8.15 7.05 -6.17
CA THR A 53 7.07 8.01 -6.36
C THR A 53 5.75 7.28 -6.61
N ARG A 54 4.64 7.91 -6.25
CA ARG A 54 3.31 7.38 -6.54
C ARG A 54 2.99 7.60 -8.01
N ASP A 55 2.55 6.53 -8.69
CA ASP A 55 1.99 6.62 -10.04
C ASP A 55 0.47 6.80 -9.93
N GLU A 56 0.01 8.04 -10.08
CA GLU A 56 -1.41 8.38 -9.91
C GLU A 56 -2.30 7.71 -10.95
N ALA A 57 -1.83 7.63 -12.21
CA ALA A 57 -2.61 7.00 -13.27
C ALA A 57 -2.81 5.50 -13.03
N ALA A 58 -1.75 4.81 -12.62
CA ALA A 58 -1.83 3.40 -12.24
C ALA A 58 -2.67 3.22 -10.97
N SER A 59 -2.52 4.11 -9.98
CA SER A 59 -3.29 4.06 -8.74
C SER A 59 -4.80 4.19 -9.00
N LEU A 60 -5.22 5.04 -9.92
CA LEU A 60 -6.61 5.16 -10.32
C LEU A 60 -7.09 3.93 -11.08
N LYS A 61 -6.29 3.45 -12.04
CA LYS A 61 -6.66 2.31 -12.89
C LYS A 61 -6.85 1.02 -12.10
N TYR A 62 -5.98 0.76 -11.12
CA TYR A 62 -5.96 -0.51 -10.38
C TYR A 62 -6.60 -0.41 -8.99
N LEU A 63 -7.17 0.74 -8.65
CA LEU A 63 -7.82 0.99 -7.35
C LEU A 63 -6.92 0.70 -6.14
N ALA A 64 -5.61 0.88 -6.30
CA ALA A 64 -4.58 0.65 -5.27
C ALA A 64 -3.65 1.86 -5.18
N SER A 65 -2.92 2.02 -4.08
CA SER A 65 -1.82 2.98 -4.03
C SER A 65 -0.60 2.36 -4.70
N MET A 66 -0.27 2.81 -5.93
CA MET A 66 0.80 2.25 -6.75
C MET A 66 2.05 3.12 -6.67
N PHE A 67 3.20 2.50 -6.41
CA PHE A 67 4.50 3.18 -6.33
C PHE A 67 5.49 2.56 -7.31
N VAL A 68 6.30 3.39 -7.90
CA VAL A 68 7.35 3.01 -8.85
C VAL A 68 8.67 3.70 -8.48
N PRO A 69 9.83 3.16 -8.83
CA PRO A 69 11.10 3.86 -8.67
C PRO A 69 11.08 5.23 -9.35
N ASN A 70 11.75 6.22 -8.76
CA ASN A 70 11.81 7.59 -9.30
C ASN A 70 12.21 7.58 -10.78
N GLY A 71 11.53 8.38 -11.60
CA GLY A 71 11.75 8.46 -13.04
C GLY A 71 11.16 7.30 -13.85
N LYS A 72 10.48 6.34 -13.21
CA LYS A 72 9.75 5.26 -13.86
C LYS A 72 8.24 5.51 -13.84
N ARG A 73 7.52 4.71 -14.65
CA ARG A 73 6.07 4.61 -14.65
C ARG A 73 5.69 3.13 -14.57
N PHE A 74 4.47 2.82 -14.18
CA PHE A 74 3.98 1.45 -14.06
C PHE A 74 4.32 0.57 -15.28
N GLY A 75 4.13 1.10 -16.49
CA GLY A 75 4.34 0.34 -17.73
C GLY A 75 5.81 0.01 -18.06
N ASN A 76 6.80 0.68 -17.44
CA ASN A 76 8.22 0.50 -17.70
C ASN A 76 9.07 0.21 -16.47
N ALA A 77 8.45 0.05 -15.31
CA ALA A 77 9.13 -0.36 -14.09
C ALA A 77 9.35 -1.87 -14.08
N GLU A 78 10.54 -2.31 -13.66
CA GLU A 78 10.85 -3.75 -13.45
C GLU A 78 10.27 -4.28 -12.14
N VAL A 79 10.02 -3.38 -11.20
CA VAL A 79 9.45 -3.65 -9.88
C VAL A 79 8.51 -2.52 -9.51
N ILE A 80 7.42 -2.88 -8.88
CA ILE A 80 6.41 -1.96 -8.35
C ILE A 80 6.11 -2.30 -6.89
N ILE A 81 5.62 -1.32 -6.14
CA ILE A 81 5.00 -1.55 -4.84
C ILE A 81 3.56 -1.10 -4.96
N TYR A 82 2.64 -1.85 -4.36
CA TYR A 82 1.26 -1.40 -4.25
C TYR A 82 0.68 -1.68 -2.88
N ALA A 83 -0.33 -0.89 -2.51
CA ALA A 83 -1.09 -1.07 -1.29
C ALA A 83 -2.59 -1.03 -1.60
N GLU A 84 -3.30 -2.03 -1.13
CA GLU A 84 -4.75 -2.11 -1.21
C GLU A 84 -5.32 -2.52 0.15
N GLY A 85 -6.59 -2.20 0.40
CA GLY A 85 -7.28 -2.60 1.61
C GLY A 85 -8.65 -3.15 1.30
N ARG A 86 -9.02 -4.25 1.94
CA ARG A 86 -10.30 -4.92 1.78
C ARG A 86 -11.07 -4.94 3.08
N TYR A 87 -12.35 -4.62 3.01
CA TYR A 87 -13.23 -4.64 4.17
C TYR A 87 -13.38 -6.05 4.72
N ASN A 88 -13.01 -6.22 5.98
CA ASN A 88 -13.14 -7.47 6.72
C ASN A 88 -14.40 -7.41 7.59
N LYS A 89 -15.57 -7.45 6.93
CA LYS A 89 -16.89 -7.31 7.56
C LYS A 89 -17.10 -8.30 8.71
N ASP A 90 -16.73 -9.54 8.47
CA ASP A 90 -16.96 -10.64 9.40
C ASP A 90 -15.86 -10.78 10.45
N ARG A 91 -14.88 -9.82 10.46
CA ARG A 91 -13.72 -9.84 11.35
C ARG A 91 -12.99 -11.18 11.36
N THR A 92 -12.88 -11.78 10.17
CA THR A 92 -12.15 -13.02 9.98
C THR A 92 -10.71 -12.83 10.43
N GLU A 93 -10.19 -13.78 11.19
CA GLU A 93 -8.79 -13.78 11.62
C GLU A 93 -7.84 -13.75 10.42
N LEU A 94 -6.74 -12.99 10.53
CA LEU A 94 -5.80 -12.79 9.43
C LEU A 94 -5.32 -14.11 8.81
N VAL A 95 -4.99 -15.09 9.63
CA VAL A 95 -4.52 -16.41 9.16
C VAL A 95 -5.57 -17.10 8.30
N GLN A 96 -6.83 -17.05 8.72
CA GLN A 96 -7.94 -17.68 7.98
C GLN A 96 -8.21 -16.93 6.67
N TRP A 97 -8.16 -15.59 6.72
CA TRP A 97 -8.36 -14.74 5.55
C TRP A 97 -7.27 -15.00 4.51
N VAL A 98 -5.98 -15.01 4.92
CA VAL A 98 -4.84 -15.29 4.03
C VAL A 98 -4.95 -16.70 3.46
N ALA A 99 -5.24 -17.71 4.29
CA ALA A 99 -5.39 -19.08 3.81
C ALA A 99 -6.54 -19.25 2.79
N SER A 100 -7.62 -18.48 2.91
CA SER A 100 -8.68 -18.45 1.88
C SER A 100 -8.21 -17.82 0.60
N SER A 101 -7.56 -16.64 0.70
CA SER A 101 -7.01 -15.92 -0.45
C SER A 101 -5.96 -16.76 -1.20
N ASP A 102 -5.11 -17.48 -0.47
CA ASP A 102 -4.09 -18.37 -1.02
C ASP A 102 -4.70 -19.54 -1.81
N ARG A 103 -5.77 -20.15 -1.30
CA ARG A 103 -6.49 -21.21 -2.02
C ARG A 103 -7.09 -20.70 -3.32
N ASP A 104 -7.73 -19.53 -3.28
CA ASP A 104 -8.34 -18.94 -4.46
C ASP A 104 -7.27 -18.61 -5.51
N TRP A 105 -6.14 -18.05 -5.07
CA TRP A 105 -5.00 -17.75 -5.94
C TRP A 105 -4.42 -19.04 -6.55
N ALA A 106 -4.18 -20.06 -5.76
CA ALA A 106 -3.64 -21.35 -6.24
C ALA A 106 -4.56 -22.01 -7.29
N THR A 107 -5.89 -21.89 -7.09
CA THR A 107 -6.88 -22.43 -8.03
C THR A 107 -6.82 -21.73 -9.39
N THR A 108 -6.57 -20.43 -9.40
CA THR A 108 -6.57 -19.61 -10.62
C THR A 108 -5.21 -19.52 -11.31
N SER A 109 -4.12 -19.72 -10.57
CA SER A 109 -2.74 -19.47 -11.05
C SER A 109 -2.11 -20.65 -11.82
N GLY A 110 -2.71 -21.82 -11.80
CA GLY A 110 -2.22 -22.99 -12.55
C GLY A 110 -1.17 -23.81 -11.80
N LYS A 111 -0.81 -24.97 -12.40
CA LYS A 111 -0.02 -26.05 -11.74
C LYS A 111 1.40 -25.66 -11.32
N ASN A 112 2.00 -24.66 -11.95
CA ASN A 112 3.39 -24.24 -11.68
C ASN A 112 3.47 -23.07 -10.68
N ALA A 113 2.34 -22.61 -10.20
CA ALA A 113 2.27 -21.56 -9.21
C ALA A 113 2.64 -22.09 -7.83
N LYS A 114 3.40 -21.30 -7.07
CA LYS A 114 3.90 -21.66 -5.75
C LYS A 114 3.70 -20.52 -4.77
N ILE A 115 3.30 -20.86 -3.55
CA ILE A 115 3.24 -19.94 -2.41
C ILE A 115 4.29 -20.37 -1.39
N THR A 116 5.04 -19.42 -0.86
CA THR A 116 6.04 -19.65 0.19
C THR A 116 5.87 -18.59 1.26
N THR A 117 5.61 -18.98 2.51
CA THR A 117 5.57 -18.05 3.64
C THR A 117 6.98 -17.63 4.01
N LEU A 118 7.20 -16.34 4.14
CA LEU A 118 8.46 -15.74 4.53
C LEU A 118 8.44 -15.34 6.02
N PRO A 119 9.62 -15.30 6.69
CA PRO A 119 9.69 -14.79 8.05
C PRO A 119 9.19 -13.34 8.14
N SER A 120 8.45 -13.03 9.21
CA SER A 120 8.07 -11.67 9.58
C SER A 120 8.61 -11.33 10.96
N VAL A 121 9.17 -10.14 11.12
CA VAL A 121 9.60 -9.63 12.44
C VAL A 121 8.40 -9.15 13.27
N ASN A 122 7.27 -8.89 12.63
CA ASN A 122 6.03 -8.49 13.29
C ASN A 122 5.04 -9.67 13.31
N PRO A 123 4.68 -10.24 14.47
CA PRO A 123 3.77 -11.39 14.56
C PRO A 123 2.35 -11.10 14.07
N LYS A 124 2.00 -9.81 13.90
CA LYS A 124 0.70 -9.39 13.33
C LYS A 124 0.71 -9.27 11.81
N VAL A 125 1.83 -9.62 11.16
CA VAL A 125 2.01 -9.54 9.71
C VAL A 125 2.34 -10.91 9.16
N ILE A 126 1.61 -11.34 8.14
CA ILE A 126 1.90 -12.56 7.38
C ILE A 126 2.49 -12.13 6.05
N ILE A 127 3.68 -12.65 5.72
CA ILE A 127 4.36 -12.35 4.46
C ILE A 127 4.40 -13.61 3.61
N ASN A 128 3.77 -13.57 2.45
CA ASN A 128 3.80 -14.66 1.49
C ASN A 128 4.46 -14.21 0.19
N ARG A 129 5.27 -15.07 -0.37
CA ARG A 129 5.80 -14.96 -1.73
C ARG A 129 4.96 -15.83 -2.65
N TYR A 130 4.55 -15.26 -3.77
CA TYR A 130 3.79 -15.90 -4.83
C TYR A 130 4.64 -15.94 -6.09
N ASP A 131 4.93 -17.13 -6.56
CA ASP A 131 5.64 -17.37 -7.82
C ASP A 131 4.66 -17.92 -8.86
N ASN A 132 4.44 -17.18 -9.94
CA ASN A 132 3.62 -17.64 -11.05
C ASN A 132 4.35 -17.41 -12.39
N PRO A 133 5.14 -18.38 -12.86
CA PRO A 133 5.93 -18.24 -14.09
C PRO A 133 5.07 -18.10 -15.35
N SER A 134 3.76 -18.35 -15.26
CA SER A 134 2.82 -18.12 -16.37
C SER A 134 2.54 -16.63 -16.61
N LEU A 135 2.77 -15.78 -15.62
CA LEU A 135 2.58 -14.34 -15.71
C LEU A 135 3.85 -13.66 -16.23
N LYS A 136 3.83 -13.23 -17.50
CA LYS A 136 5.00 -12.61 -18.14
C LYS A 136 5.45 -11.30 -17.52
N ASP A 137 4.49 -10.54 -16.99
CA ASP A 137 4.75 -9.17 -16.50
C ASP A 137 5.01 -9.09 -15.01
N GLN A 138 4.46 -10.01 -14.23
CA GLN A 138 4.59 -10.05 -12.78
C GLN A 138 4.65 -11.50 -12.27
N PRO A 139 5.71 -12.25 -12.65
CA PRO A 139 5.85 -13.65 -12.26
C PRO A 139 6.13 -13.84 -10.77
N ILE A 140 6.55 -12.79 -10.08
CA ILE A 140 6.93 -12.83 -8.66
C ILE A 140 6.26 -11.69 -7.94
N GLU A 141 5.64 -12.03 -6.81
CA GLU A 141 5.02 -11.09 -5.91
C GLU A 141 5.30 -11.46 -4.46
N VAL A 142 5.61 -10.49 -3.62
CA VAL A 142 5.74 -10.67 -2.16
C VAL A 142 4.73 -9.76 -1.51
N ILE A 143 3.82 -10.34 -0.75
CA ILE A 143 2.71 -9.61 -0.11
C ILE A 143 2.82 -9.73 1.40
N ALA A 144 2.83 -8.60 2.07
CA ALA A 144 2.61 -8.49 3.51
C ALA A 144 1.14 -8.21 3.78
N HIS A 145 0.51 -9.08 4.57
CA HIS A 145 -0.88 -8.97 4.99
C HIS A 145 -0.96 -8.58 6.45
N TYR A 146 -1.81 -7.63 6.80
CA TYR A 146 -2.10 -7.28 8.19
C TYR A 146 -3.52 -6.75 8.33
N VAL A 147 -4.06 -6.80 9.55
CA VAL A 147 -5.36 -6.23 9.86
C VAL A 147 -5.17 -4.86 10.47
N ASP A 148 -5.98 -3.92 10.05
CA ASP A 148 -6.08 -2.61 10.65
C ASP A 148 -7.56 -2.22 10.87
N VAL A 149 -7.80 -1.25 11.75
CA VAL A 149 -9.15 -0.84 12.16
C VAL A 149 -9.25 0.68 12.02
N ASP A 150 -10.29 1.15 11.35
CA ASP A 150 -10.53 2.59 11.23
C ASP A 150 -11.08 3.19 12.55
N LYS A 151 -11.24 4.52 12.58
CA LYS A 151 -11.77 5.25 13.75
C LYS A 151 -13.20 4.84 14.15
N ASP A 152 -13.94 4.27 13.22
CA ASP A 152 -15.33 3.83 13.42
C ASP A 152 -15.40 2.35 13.82
N GLY A 153 -14.23 1.71 14.01
CA GLY A 153 -14.13 0.31 14.44
C GLY A 153 -14.31 -0.71 13.31
N ASN A 154 -14.32 -0.27 12.04
CA ASN A 154 -14.39 -1.19 10.92
C ASN A 154 -13.04 -1.86 10.71
N SER A 155 -13.06 -3.18 10.53
CA SER A 155 -11.85 -3.99 10.29
C SER A 155 -11.55 -4.10 8.81
N TYR A 156 -10.26 -4.09 8.48
CA TYR A 156 -9.79 -4.23 7.11
C TYR A 156 -8.55 -5.10 7.05
N VAL A 157 -8.42 -5.90 6.00
CA VAL A 157 -7.16 -6.55 5.65
C VAL A 157 -6.43 -5.65 4.66
N VAL A 158 -5.26 -5.22 5.03
CA VAL A 158 -4.36 -4.43 4.18
C VAL A 158 -3.35 -5.38 3.54
N ARG A 159 -3.15 -5.22 2.26
CA ARG A 159 -2.13 -5.91 1.47
C ARG A 159 -1.14 -4.88 0.97
N LEU A 160 0.10 -5.06 1.35
CA LEU A 160 1.22 -4.26 0.86
C LEU A 160 2.16 -5.19 0.11
N ALA A 161 2.33 -4.96 -1.17
CA ALA A 161 2.99 -5.89 -2.05
C ALA A 161 4.14 -5.27 -2.83
N VAL A 162 5.19 -6.07 -3.07
CA VAL A 162 6.20 -5.84 -4.08
C VAL A 162 6.00 -6.84 -5.19
N SER A 163 5.89 -6.39 -6.43
CA SER A 163 5.69 -7.25 -7.59
C SER A 163 6.56 -6.83 -8.77
N GLY A 164 6.96 -7.76 -9.61
CA GLY A 164 7.79 -7.42 -10.77
C GLY A 164 8.25 -8.61 -11.60
N LYS A 165 8.96 -8.28 -12.69
CA LYS A 165 9.52 -9.25 -13.65
C LYS A 165 10.86 -9.80 -13.18
N ASN A 166 11.62 -9.00 -12.46
CA ASN A 166 12.99 -9.30 -12.05
C ASN A 166 13.02 -9.71 -10.58
N GLU A 167 13.29 -10.98 -10.33
CA GLU A 167 13.34 -11.52 -8.97
C GLU A 167 14.31 -10.74 -8.06
N ARG A 168 15.50 -10.41 -8.54
CA ARG A 168 16.49 -9.66 -7.77
C ARG A 168 15.96 -8.28 -7.37
N ALA A 169 15.26 -7.59 -8.29
CA ALA A 169 14.67 -6.29 -8.02
C ALA A 169 13.52 -6.40 -7.00
N VAL A 170 12.67 -7.43 -7.11
CA VAL A 170 11.60 -7.72 -6.16
C VAL A 170 12.19 -7.97 -4.77
N LEU A 171 13.14 -8.90 -4.64
CA LEU A 171 13.74 -9.23 -3.34
C LEU A 171 14.48 -8.05 -2.71
N ALA A 172 15.14 -7.21 -3.51
CA ALA A 172 15.80 -5.99 -3.03
C ALA A 172 14.80 -4.94 -2.48
N ALA A 173 13.55 -4.96 -2.97
CA ALA A 173 12.50 -4.04 -2.51
C ALA A 173 11.68 -4.57 -1.31
N VAL A 174 11.73 -5.87 -1.01
CA VAL A 174 10.98 -6.47 0.13
C VAL A 174 11.24 -5.76 1.47
N PRO A 175 12.47 -5.36 1.85
CA PRO A 175 12.70 -4.64 3.11
C PRO A 175 11.98 -3.28 3.20
N LEU A 176 11.49 -2.73 2.08
CA LEU A 176 10.69 -1.51 2.11
C LEU A 176 9.29 -1.76 2.66
N LEU A 177 8.75 -2.99 2.54
CA LEU A 177 7.44 -3.35 3.09
C LEU A 177 7.40 -3.11 4.60
N ASP A 178 8.41 -3.55 5.35
CA ASP A 178 8.46 -3.36 6.80
C ASP A 178 8.44 -1.87 7.17
N LYS A 179 9.19 -1.03 6.45
CA LYS A 179 9.21 0.42 6.67
C LYS A 179 7.86 1.06 6.37
N MET A 180 7.19 0.60 5.33
CA MET A 180 5.88 1.11 4.92
C MET A 180 4.78 0.69 5.89
N ILE A 181 4.82 -0.55 6.43
CA ILE A 181 3.87 -1.04 7.43
C ILE A 181 3.92 -0.20 8.71
N VAL A 182 5.13 0.11 9.20
CA VAL A 182 5.30 0.96 10.40
C VAL A 182 4.73 2.36 10.18
N GLY A 183 4.81 2.88 8.96
CA GLY A 183 4.29 4.18 8.56
C GLY A 183 2.82 4.20 8.11
N ALA A 184 2.22 3.03 7.88
CA ALA A 184 0.85 2.91 7.43
C ALA A 184 -0.10 3.11 8.59
N LYS A 185 -0.91 4.17 8.52
CA LYS A 185 -2.05 4.36 9.41
C LYS A 185 -3.31 4.29 8.57
N ILE A 186 -4.21 3.43 8.95
CA ILE A 186 -5.60 3.52 8.53
C ILE A 186 -6.22 4.60 9.41
N PRO A 187 -6.79 5.65 8.85
CA PRO A 187 -7.40 6.73 9.59
C PRO A 187 -8.75 6.37 10.20
#